data_bc57ad418d76bba8edfa00b23d2d5886
#
_entry.id   bc57ad418d76bba8edfa00b23d2d5886
#
_cell.length_a   1.000
_cell.length_b   1.000
_cell.length_c   1.000
_cell.angle_alpha   90.00
_cell.angle_beta   90.00
_cell.angle_gamma   90.00
#
_symmetry.space_group_name_H-M   'P 1'
#
loop_
_entity.id
_entity.type
_entity.pdbx_description
1 polymer ?
#
loop_
_entity_poly.entity_id
_entity_poly.type
_entity_poly.pdbx_seq_one_letter_code
_entity_poly.pdbx_strand_id
1 'polypeptide(L)'
;MESTVSSKNWIASDHAAVLETIHRSELNIAIFNRDLTLLKSELDQLLNSEFEFRSSGESKDILNDIHNAQILNHLPQLKADLEDLFIQFRELTKASNFRLFFATVRNNMCRKFHTDINDLRMLCTYVGPGTLWLSEENINRAAENSEDEELLVIDEDRIMQASEGDVLVLKGAIYPKEETTPILHRSPTIEESGQKRILLRIDTDEFANF
;
A
#
# COMPACT_ATOMS: atom_id res chain seq x y z
N MET A 1 2.06 13.84 36.87
CA MET A 1 2.40 14.03 35.44
C MET A 1 1.93 12.80 34.73
N GLU A 2 0.72 12.84 34.18
CA GLU A 2 0.21 11.76 33.35
C GLU A 2 0.93 11.83 31.99
N SER A 3 1.75 10.82 31.72
CA SER A 3 2.31 10.65 30.39
C SER A 3 1.20 10.13 29.48
N THR A 4 0.58 11.00 28.71
CA THR A 4 -0.26 10.61 27.60
C THR A 4 0.63 9.87 26.60
N VAL A 5 0.60 8.53 26.65
CA VAL A 5 1.13 7.69 25.58
C VAL A 5 0.15 7.88 24.42
N SER A 6 0.57 8.66 23.42
CA SER A 6 -0.16 8.77 22.16
C SER A 6 -0.10 7.40 21.50
N SER A 7 -1.22 6.70 21.40
CA SER A 7 -1.34 5.39 20.77
C SER A 7 -1.42 5.55 19.24
N LYS A 8 -0.37 6.08 18.62
CA LYS A 8 -0.25 6.13 17.18
C LYS A 8 0.09 4.73 16.66
N ASN A 9 -0.82 4.15 15.92
CA ASN A 9 -0.61 2.88 15.22
C ASN A 9 0.10 3.05 13.87
N TRP A 10 0.68 4.22 13.60
CA TRP A 10 1.35 4.57 12.36
C TRP A 10 2.59 5.43 12.56
N ILE A 11 3.48 5.41 11.58
CA ILE A 11 4.67 6.25 11.51
C ILE A 11 4.92 6.68 10.06
N ALA A 12 5.43 7.90 9.87
CA ALA A 12 5.87 8.40 8.58
C ALA A 12 7.23 9.10 8.67
N SER A 13 8.04 8.99 7.62
CA SER A 13 9.34 9.66 7.49
C SER A 13 9.71 9.83 6.01
N ASP A 14 10.60 10.76 5.72
CA ASP A 14 11.28 10.95 4.44
C ASP A 14 12.50 10.03 4.23
N HIS A 15 12.75 9.10 5.14
CA HIS A 15 13.79 8.08 5.04
C HIS A 15 13.18 6.70 4.87
N ALA A 16 13.60 5.97 3.83
CA ALA A 16 13.06 4.64 3.48
C ALA A 16 13.18 3.61 4.64
N ALA A 17 14.19 3.75 5.52
CA ALA A 17 14.36 2.89 6.69
C ALA A 17 13.16 2.91 7.66
N VAL A 18 12.23 3.88 7.53
CA VAL A 18 10.99 3.90 8.31
C VAL A 18 10.15 2.64 8.06
N LEU A 19 10.21 2.05 6.85
CA LEU A 19 9.45 0.86 6.50
C LEU A 19 9.83 -0.37 7.36
N GLU A 20 11.09 -0.46 7.81
CA GLU A 20 11.56 -1.54 8.70
C GLU A 20 10.87 -1.49 10.07
N THR A 21 10.38 -0.32 10.47
CA THR A 21 9.68 -0.16 11.76
C THR A 21 8.33 -0.86 11.80
N ILE A 22 7.80 -1.34 10.66
CA ILE A 22 6.53 -2.08 10.60
C ILE A 22 6.51 -3.28 11.54
N HIS A 23 7.67 -3.83 11.88
CA HIS A 23 7.78 -4.98 12.79
C HIS A 23 7.58 -4.64 14.27
N ARG A 24 7.44 -3.38 14.64
CA ARG A 24 7.06 -2.98 16.00
C ARG A 24 5.60 -3.36 16.25
N SER A 25 5.30 -3.85 17.46
CA SER A 25 3.95 -4.33 17.83
C SER A 25 2.89 -3.22 17.77
N GLU A 26 3.27 -2.00 18.15
CA GLU A 26 2.37 -0.85 18.19
C GLU A 26 2.04 -0.26 16.81
N LEU A 27 2.78 -0.62 15.75
CA LEU A 27 2.59 -0.06 14.41
C LEU A 27 1.83 -1.03 13.50
N ASN A 28 0.85 -0.52 12.77
CA ASN A 28 0.06 -1.26 11.78
C ASN A 28 0.31 -0.78 10.35
N ILE A 29 0.90 0.42 10.22
CA ILE A 29 1.29 1.02 8.94
C ILE A 29 2.58 1.83 9.12
N ALA A 30 3.51 1.66 8.19
CA ALA A 30 4.71 2.49 8.04
C ALA A 30 4.68 3.18 6.68
N ILE A 31 5.02 4.47 6.64
CA ILE A 31 4.90 5.33 5.46
C ILE A 31 6.25 5.98 5.16
N PHE A 32 6.77 5.75 3.98
CA PHE A 32 7.91 6.45 3.42
C PHE A 32 7.42 7.54 2.50
N ASN A 33 7.55 8.81 2.93
CA ASN A 33 7.22 9.98 2.12
C ASN A 33 8.38 10.27 1.17
N ARG A 34 8.11 10.31 -0.13
CA ARG A 34 9.14 10.53 -1.15
C ARG A 34 8.67 11.42 -2.28
N ASP A 35 9.63 12.07 -2.91
CA ASP A 35 9.43 12.91 -4.09
C ASP A 35 9.52 12.06 -5.37
N LEU A 36 8.58 12.26 -6.29
CA LEU A 36 8.53 11.60 -7.59
C LEU A 36 9.07 12.48 -8.74
N THR A 37 9.73 13.60 -8.46
CA THR A 37 10.20 14.55 -9.48
C THR A 37 11.04 13.87 -10.57
N LEU A 38 11.90 12.92 -10.19
CA LEU A 38 12.74 12.18 -11.14
C LEU A 38 11.93 11.24 -12.03
N LEU A 39 10.79 10.75 -11.58
CA LEU A 39 9.92 9.83 -12.33
C LEU A 39 8.87 10.54 -13.17
N LYS A 40 8.67 11.85 -12.96
CA LYS A 40 7.55 12.60 -13.53
C LYS A 40 7.44 12.44 -15.04
N SER A 41 8.53 12.57 -15.78
CA SER A 41 8.51 12.46 -17.25
C SER A 41 8.04 11.09 -17.74
N GLU A 42 8.40 10.02 -17.03
CA GLU A 42 8.00 8.65 -17.37
C GLU A 42 6.56 8.37 -16.93
N LEU A 43 6.14 8.89 -15.79
CA LEU A 43 4.76 8.81 -15.32
C LEU A 43 3.77 9.54 -16.25
N ASP A 44 4.16 10.72 -16.75
CA ASP A 44 3.36 11.48 -17.71
C ASP A 44 3.14 10.70 -19.04
N GLN A 45 4.10 9.86 -19.46
CA GLN A 45 3.95 8.98 -20.62
C GLN A 45 2.92 7.88 -20.35
N LEU A 46 2.90 7.31 -19.13
CA LEU A 46 1.95 6.27 -18.73
C LEU A 46 0.54 6.81 -18.51
N LEU A 47 0.37 8.07 -18.12
CA LEU A 47 -0.94 8.66 -17.83
C LEU A 47 -1.92 8.56 -19.00
N ASN A 48 -1.43 8.52 -20.23
CA ASN A 48 -2.24 8.43 -21.44
C ASN A 48 -2.48 6.99 -21.91
N SER A 49 -1.90 6.02 -21.22
CA SER A 49 -2.06 4.60 -21.52
C SER A 49 -2.97 3.91 -20.50
N GLU A 50 -3.66 2.87 -20.96
CA GLU A 50 -4.32 1.90 -20.11
C GLU A 50 -3.42 0.67 -20.09
N PHE A 51 -2.95 0.30 -18.91
CA PHE A 51 -2.11 -0.87 -18.78
C PHE A 51 -2.41 -1.62 -17.47
N GLU A 52 -2.12 -2.88 -17.50
CA GLU A 52 -2.13 -3.75 -16.33
C GLU A 52 -0.95 -4.71 -16.44
N PHE A 53 -0.05 -4.69 -15.47
CA PHE A 53 1.04 -5.62 -15.31
C PHE A 53 0.85 -6.40 -14.02
N ARG A 54 0.84 -7.72 -14.12
CA ARG A 54 0.76 -8.64 -12.98
C ARG A 54 1.90 -9.63 -13.04
N SER A 55 2.42 -9.97 -11.88
CA SER A 55 3.39 -11.04 -11.69
C SER A 55 3.11 -11.74 -10.36
N SER A 56 3.40 -13.04 -10.30
CA SER A 56 3.27 -13.83 -9.08
C SER A 56 4.27 -14.97 -9.06
N GLY A 57 4.77 -15.31 -7.89
CA GLY A 57 5.74 -16.38 -7.71
C GLY A 57 6.86 -16.00 -6.77
N GLU A 58 7.99 -16.69 -6.90
CA GLU A 58 9.19 -16.40 -6.12
C GLU A 58 9.82 -15.05 -6.50
N SER A 59 10.63 -14.50 -5.60
CA SER A 59 11.31 -13.21 -5.81
C SER A 59 12.06 -13.10 -7.15
N LYS A 60 12.71 -14.19 -7.59
CA LYS A 60 13.43 -14.20 -8.88
C LYS A 60 12.48 -14.05 -10.08
N ASP A 61 11.28 -14.65 -9.99
CA ASP A 61 10.30 -14.62 -11.05
C ASP A 61 9.73 -13.20 -11.19
N ILE A 62 9.38 -12.56 -10.06
CA ILE A 62 8.89 -11.17 -10.03
C ILE A 62 9.93 -10.21 -10.65
N LEU A 63 11.20 -10.31 -10.22
CA LEU A 63 12.27 -9.46 -10.76
C LEU A 63 12.49 -9.69 -12.27
N ASN A 64 12.48 -10.95 -12.71
CA ASN A 64 12.58 -11.28 -14.12
C ASN A 64 11.40 -10.72 -14.93
N ASP A 65 10.19 -10.79 -14.39
CA ASP A 65 8.99 -10.27 -15.04
C ASP A 65 9.01 -8.73 -15.12
N ILE A 66 9.43 -8.03 -14.05
CA ILE A 66 9.62 -6.56 -14.09
C ILE A 66 10.66 -6.22 -15.16
N HIS A 67 11.80 -6.94 -15.17
CA HIS A 67 12.88 -6.70 -16.14
C HIS A 67 12.40 -6.80 -17.59
N ASN A 68 11.54 -7.78 -17.89
CA ASN A 68 11.03 -8.07 -19.22
C ASN A 68 9.67 -7.41 -19.55
N ALA A 69 9.09 -6.64 -18.61
CA ALA A 69 7.79 -5.99 -18.81
C ALA A 69 7.85 -4.99 -19.97
N GLN A 70 7.09 -5.25 -21.04
CA GLN A 70 7.09 -4.42 -22.26
C GLN A 70 6.66 -2.99 -21.96
N ILE A 71 5.73 -2.78 -21.03
CA ILE A 71 5.26 -1.45 -20.64
C ILE A 71 6.39 -0.58 -20.03
N LEU A 72 7.46 -1.20 -19.52
CA LEU A 72 8.60 -0.54 -18.90
C LEU A 72 9.81 -0.38 -19.84
N ASN A 73 9.73 -0.83 -21.10
CA ASN A 73 10.89 -0.83 -22.00
C ASN A 73 11.52 0.54 -22.28
N HIS A 74 10.72 1.61 -22.21
CA HIS A 74 11.18 2.99 -22.43
C HIS A 74 11.10 3.86 -21.18
N LEU A 75 10.96 3.23 -19.99
CA LEU A 75 10.76 3.86 -18.71
C LEU A 75 11.80 3.34 -17.68
N PRO A 76 13.11 3.60 -17.93
CA PRO A 76 14.19 2.97 -17.17
C PRO A 76 14.21 3.40 -15.70
N GLN A 77 13.83 4.64 -15.38
CA GLN A 77 13.80 5.13 -14.00
C GLN A 77 12.64 4.51 -13.22
N LEU A 78 11.47 4.43 -13.84
CA LEU A 78 10.30 3.78 -13.21
C LEU A 78 10.52 2.27 -13.05
N LYS A 79 11.18 1.62 -14.03
CA LYS A 79 11.56 0.22 -13.93
C LYS A 79 12.49 -0.02 -12.74
N ALA A 80 13.53 0.78 -12.60
CA ALA A 80 14.46 0.71 -11.47
C ALA A 80 13.74 0.95 -10.14
N ASP A 81 12.82 1.91 -10.09
CA ASP A 81 12.03 2.20 -8.89
C ASP A 81 11.13 1.02 -8.49
N LEU A 82 10.47 0.36 -9.45
CA LEU A 82 9.67 -0.84 -9.18
C LEU A 82 10.53 -2.01 -8.67
N GLU A 83 11.71 -2.23 -9.27
CA GLU A 83 12.67 -3.24 -8.82
C GLU A 83 13.15 -2.94 -7.40
N ASP A 84 13.52 -1.69 -7.11
CA ASP A 84 14.00 -1.26 -5.78
C ASP A 84 12.91 -1.41 -4.71
N LEU A 85 11.66 -0.99 -4.99
CA LEU A 85 10.55 -1.16 -4.05
C LEU A 85 10.23 -2.63 -3.79
N PHE A 86 10.28 -3.46 -4.84
CA PHE A 86 10.09 -4.90 -4.66
C PHE A 86 11.19 -5.52 -3.80
N ILE A 87 12.47 -5.15 -4.04
CA ILE A 87 13.61 -5.64 -3.25
C ILE A 87 13.45 -5.21 -1.78
N GLN A 88 13.14 -3.93 -1.52
CA GLN A 88 12.91 -3.44 -0.17
C GLN A 88 11.76 -4.21 0.52
N PHE A 89 10.63 -4.43 -0.17
CA PHE A 89 9.51 -5.17 0.40
C PHE A 89 9.87 -6.63 0.70
N ARG A 90 10.57 -7.31 -0.21
CA ARG A 90 11.07 -8.66 0.02
C ARG A 90 11.95 -8.76 1.26
N GLU A 91 12.80 -7.77 1.50
CA GLU A 91 13.71 -7.75 2.67
C GLU A 91 12.96 -7.53 3.99
N LEU A 92 11.80 -6.89 3.96
CA LEU A 92 10.93 -6.71 5.13
C LEU A 92 10.18 -7.99 5.52
N THR A 93 10.09 -8.98 4.63
CA THR A 93 9.23 -10.14 4.83
C THR A 93 10.04 -11.41 4.99
N LYS A 94 9.38 -12.49 5.50
CA LYS A 94 9.91 -13.86 5.43
C LYS A 94 9.21 -14.67 4.35
N ALA A 95 8.37 -14.04 3.53
CA ALA A 95 7.63 -14.70 2.48
C ALA A 95 8.57 -15.19 1.37
N SER A 96 8.23 -16.33 0.78
CA SER A 96 8.93 -16.90 -0.37
C SER A 96 8.25 -16.52 -1.68
N ASN A 97 6.94 -16.25 -1.63
CA ASN A 97 6.11 -15.94 -2.79
C ASN A 97 5.44 -14.58 -2.63
N PHE A 98 5.23 -13.93 -3.77
CA PHE A 98 4.69 -12.58 -3.86
C PHE A 98 3.69 -12.46 -4.99
N ARG A 99 2.80 -11.47 -4.88
CA ARG A 99 1.94 -11.01 -5.96
C ARG A 99 2.17 -9.54 -6.20
N LEU A 100 2.50 -9.17 -7.41
CA LEU A 100 2.69 -7.80 -7.84
C LEU A 100 1.58 -7.38 -8.82
N PHE A 101 1.05 -6.20 -8.62
CA PHE A 101 0.09 -5.53 -9.48
C PHE A 101 0.55 -4.10 -9.72
N PHE A 102 0.73 -3.73 -10.99
CA PHE A 102 1.05 -2.37 -11.40
C PHE A 102 0.15 -1.97 -12.57
N ALA A 103 -0.70 -0.96 -12.38
CA ALA A 103 -1.73 -0.67 -13.37
C ALA A 103 -2.25 0.78 -13.33
N THR A 104 -2.87 1.18 -14.44
CA THR A 104 -3.82 2.29 -14.46
C THR A 104 -5.17 1.82 -13.90
N VAL A 105 -5.62 2.47 -12.83
CA VAL A 105 -6.89 2.19 -12.15
C VAL A 105 -7.86 3.34 -12.36
N ARG A 106 -9.12 3.02 -12.78
CA ARG A 106 -10.19 3.99 -13.03
C ARG A 106 -11.43 3.77 -12.18
N ASN A 107 -11.46 2.69 -11.42
CA ASN A 107 -12.57 2.34 -10.55
C ASN A 107 -12.20 2.50 -9.07
N ASN A 108 -13.20 2.51 -8.23
CA ASN A 108 -13.01 2.67 -6.80
C ASN A 108 -12.41 1.43 -6.11
N MET A 109 -12.13 0.32 -6.85
CA MET A 109 -11.62 -0.94 -6.30
C MET A 109 -12.39 -1.37 -5.01
N CYS A 110 -11.76 -1.18 -3.85
CA CYS A 110 -12.37 -1.49 -2.55
C CYS A 110 -12.99 -0.21 -1.96
N ARG A 111 -14.32 -0.13 -1.97
CA ARG A 111 -15.06 1.07 -1.49
C ARG A 111 -15.13 1.16 0.02
N LYS A 112 -15.18 -0.01 0.70
CA LYS A 112 -15.34 -0.08 2.16
C LYS A 112 -13.98 -0.21 2.86
N PHE A 113 -13.89 0.32 4.07
CA PHE A 113 -12.77 0.03 4.94
C PHE A 113 -12.71 -1.46 5.26
N HIS A 114 -11.58 -2.07 5.03
CA HIS A 114 -11.33 -3.50 5.21
C HIS A 114 -9.90 -3.75 5.64
N THR A 115 -9.65 -4.97 6.07
CA THR A 115 -8.31 -5.51 6.29
C THR A 115 -8.00 -6.57 5.24
N ASP A 116 -6.75 -6.67 4.85
CA ASP A 116 -6.31 -7.70 3.90
C ASP A 116 -6.03 -9.02 4.60
N ILE A 117 -6.26 -10.13 3.87
CA ILE A 117 -5.90 -11.48 4.33
C ILE A 117 -4.52 -11.82 3.75
N ASN A 118 -3.49 -11.18 4.26
CA ASN A 118 -2.07 -11.43 3.98
C ASN A 118 -1.25 -11.07 5.21
N ASP A 119 0.04 -11.35 5.19
CA ASP A 119 1.01 -10.92 6.20
C ASP A 119 1.28 -9.42 6.05
N LEU A 120 1.91 -9.02 4.95
CA LEU A 120 2.20 -7.63 4.63
C LEU A 120 1.74 -7.27 3.21
N ARG A 121 1.41 -6.00 3.04
CA ARG A 121 1.16 -5.36 1.75
C ARG A 121 1.97 -4.09 1.61
N MET A 122 2.58 -3.90 0.43
CA MET A 122 3.11 -2.60 0.04
C MET A 122 2.19 -1.95 -0.99
N LEU A 123 1.94 -0.65 -0.83
CA LEU A 123 1.21 0.19 -1.78
C LEU A 123 2.02 1.44 -2.11
N CYS A 124 2.03 1.81 -3.39
CA CYS A 124 2.47 3.12 -3.84
C CYS A 124 1.52 3.65 -4.91
N THR A 125 0.94 4.83 -4.69
CA THR A 125 0.19 5.54 -5.71
C THR A 125 1.12 6.54 -6.37
N TYR A 126 1.56 6.24 -7.59
CA TYR A 126 2.45 7.12 -8.35
C TYR A 126 1.73 8.35 -8.90
N VAL A 127 0.47 8.22 -9.26
CA VAL A 127 -0.35 9.31 -9.79
C VAL A 127 -1.76 9.17 -9.27
N GLY A 128 -2.39 10.29 -8.92
CA GLY A 128 -3.76 10.37 -8.45
C GLY A 128 -3.89 10.19 -6.93
N PRO A 129 -5.12 10.17 -6.41
CA PRO A 129 -5.36 10.15 -4.97
C PRO A 129 -4.90 8.83 -4.33
N GLY A 130 -4.16 8.93 -3.22
CA GLY A 130 -3.60 7.80 -2.49
C GLY A 130 -4.63 7.02 -1.69
N THR A 131 -4.19 5.91 -1.13
CA THR A 131 -4.99 5.02 -0.28
C THR A 131 -5.43 5.75 1.00
N LEU A 132 -6.69 5.53 1.40
CA LEU A 132 -7.29 6.02 2.65
C LEU A 132 -7.11 4.97 3.74
N TRP A 133 -6.87 5.42 4.98
CA TRP A 133 -6.73 4.53 6.13
C TRP A 133 -7.16 5.19 7.44
N LEU A 134 -7.45 4.37 8.46
CA LEU A 134 -7.91 4.84 9.76
C LEU A 134 -6.82 4.70 10.82
N SER A 135 -6.57 5.78 11.57
CA SER A 135 -5.82 5.68 12.81
C SER A 135 -6.66 4.98 13.87
N GLU A 136 -6.02 4.30 14.83
CA GLU A 136 -6.73 3.58 15.91
C GLU A 136 -7.73 4.47 16.65
N GLU A 137 -7.38 5.73 16.87
CA GLU A 137 -8.22 6.72 17.55
C GLU A 137 -9.48 7.12 16.75
N ASN A 138 -9.56 6.75 15.46
CA ASN A 138 -10.67 7.08 14.59
C ASN A 138 -11.54 5.87 14.25
N ILE A 139 -11.32 4.74 14.93
CA ILE A 139 -12.07 3.49 14.72
C ILE A 139 -13.05 3.27 15.88
N ASN A 140 -14.32 3.13 15.56
CA ASN A 140 -15.32 2.62 16.50
C ASN A 140 -15.28 1.09 16.53
N ARG A 141 -14.48 0.52 17.39
CA ARG A 141 -14.30 -0.94 17.54
C ARG A 141 -15.60 -1.70 17.82
N ALA A 142 -16.59 -1.07 18.44
CA ALA A 142 -17.89 -1.71 18.70
C ALA A 142 -18.69 -1.95 17.40
N ALA A 143 -18.38 -1.20 16.34
CA ALA A 143 -19.04 -1.30 15.03
C ALA A 143 -18.20 -2.05 13.98
N GLU A 144 -17.05 -2.62 14.33
CA GLU A 144 -16.10 -3.24 13.37
C GLU A 144 -16.72 -4.38 12.55
N ASN A 145 -17.72 -5.07 13.11
CA ASN A 145 -18.48 -6.12 12.41
C ASN A 145 -19.81 -5.62 11.83
N SER A 146 -20.04 -4.31 11.83
CA SER A 146 -21.24 -3.72 11.22
C SER A 146 -21.10 -3.69 9.69
N GLU A 147 -22.23 -3.91 9.01
CA GLU A 147 -22.30 -3.66 7.57
C GLU A 147 -22.34 -2.16 7.24
N ASP A 148 -22.64 -1.34 8.25
CA ASP A 148 -22.75 0.11 8.16
C ASP A 148 -21.38 0.76 8.46
N GLU A 149 -20.72 1.25 7.40
CA GLU A 149 -19.42 1.89 7.48
C GLU A 149 -19.48 3.25 8.21
N GLU A 150 -20.64 3.93 8.20
CA GLU A 150 -20.81 5.20 8.91
C GLU A 150 -20.67 5.01 10.44
N LEU A 151 -20.96 3.81 10.94
CA LEU A 151 -20.76 3.49 12.36
C LEU A 151 -19.30 3.17 12.71
N LEU A 152 -18.49 2.78 11.73
CA LEU A 152 -17.10 2.36 11.93
C LEU A 152 -16.17 3.56 12.12
N VAL A 153 -16.40 4.64 11.41
CA VAL A 153 -15.58 5.87 11.45
C VAL A 153 -16.12 6.81 12.51
N ILE A 154 -15.27 7.24 13.45
CA ILE A 154 -15.69 8.18 14.49
C ILE A 154 -15.82 9.59 13.93
N ASP A 155 -14.89 10.00 13.07
CA ASP A 155 -14.82 11.35 12.50
C ASP A 155 -14.30 11.27 11.06
N GLU A 156 -15.15 11.61 10.09
CA GLU A 156 -14.84 11.58 8.66
C GLU A 156 -13.70 12.54 8.29
N ASP A 157 -13.59 13.68 8.96
CA ASP A 157 -12.53 14.66 8.71
C ASP A 157 -11.14 14.19 9.18
N ARG A 158 -11.09 13.10 9.95
CA ARG A 158 -9.87 12.47 10.45
C ARG A 158 -9.47 11.21 9.70
N ILE A 159 -10.11 10.92 8.57
CA ILE A 159 -9.64 9.86 7.68
C ILE A 159 -8.30 10.29 7.09
N MET A 160 -7.31 9.43 7.24
CA MET A 160 -5.96 9.66 6.72
C MET A 160 -5.89 9.28 5.25
N GLN A 161 -5.10 10.02 4.47
CA GLN A 161 -4.85 9.74 3.06
C GLN A 161 -3.36 9.84 2.75
N ALA A 162 -2.84 8.87 2.01
CA ALA A 162 -1.49 8.92 1.48
C ALA A 162 -1.38 9.92 0.32
N SER A 163 -0.23 10.56 0.19
CA SER A 163 0.11 11.43 -0.94
C SER A 163 0.60 10.62 -2.14
N GLU A 164 0.62 11.25 -3.32
CA GLU A 164 1.33 10.68 -4.47
C GLU A 164 2.80 10.43 -4.11
N GLY A 165 3.32 9.27 -4.47
CA GLY A 165 4.69 8.87 -4.19
C GLY A 165 4.89 8.18 -2.85
N ASP A 166 4.02 8.38 -1.87
CA ASP A 166 4.14 7.70 -0.59
C ASP A 166 4.15 6.18 -0.77
N VAL A 167 5.10 5.53 -0.12
CA VAL A 167 5.18 4.06 -0.04
C VAL A 167 4.67 3.64 1.33
N LEU A 168 3.59 2.87 1.33
CA LEU A 168 2.95 2.35 2.54
C LEU A 168 3.28 0.87 2.69
N VAL A 169 3.66 0.43 3.88
CA VAL A 169 3.68 -0.98 4.26
C VAL A 169 2.63 -1.20 5.33
N LEU A 170 1.71 -2.11 5.07
CA LEU A 170 0.50 -2.38 5.84
C LEU A 170 0.57 -3.79 6.43
N LYS A 171 0.19 -3.95 7.71
CA LYS A 171 -0.06 -5.26 8.30
C LYS A 171 -1.45 -5.75 7.93
N GLY A 172 -1.52 -6.98 7.42
CA GLY A 172 -2.75 -7.70 7.17
C GLY A 172 -3.20 -8.54 8.36
N ALA A 173 -4.33 -9.25 8.17
CA ALA A 173 -5.00 -10.00 9.23
C ALA A 173 -4.23 -11.24 9.70
N ILE A 174 -3.29 -11.75 8.90
CA ILE A 174 -2.48 -12.93 9.25
C ILE A 174 -1.04 -12.60 9.62
N TYR A 175 -0.73 -11.32 9.85
CA TYR A 175 0.59 -10.92 10.33
C TYR A 175 0.94 -11.66 11.65
N PRO A 176 2.09 -12.36 11.72
CA PRO A 176 2.36 -13.36 12.76
C PRO A 176 2.81 -12.77 14.11
N LYS A 177 2.04 -11.83 14.67
CA LYS A 177 2.25 -11.30 16.02
C LYS A 177 0.92 -11.18 16.75
N GLU A 178 0.82 -11.79 17.92
CA GLU A 178 -0.40 -11.98 18.71
C GLU A 178 -1.12 -10.70 19.15
N GLU A 179 -0.53 -9.54 19.10
CA GLU A 179 -1.15 -8.28 19.59
C GLU A 179 -1.32 -7.24 18.49
N THR A 180 -1.20 -7.65 17.21
CA THR A 180 -1.26 -6.71 16.10
C THR A 180 -2.66 -6.65 15.51
N THR A 181 -3.29 -5.49 15.57
CA THR A 181 -4.52 -5.21 14.85
C THR A 181 -4.18 -4.89 13.41
N PRO A 182 -4.77 -5.54 12.39
CA PRO A 182 -4.53 -5.16 10.99
C PRO A 182 -5.08 -3.77 10.71
N ILE A 183 -4.47 -3.06 9.73
CA ILE A 183 -4.89 -1.71 9.38
C ILE A 183 -6.19 -1.72 8.56
N LEU A 184 -7.16 -0.91 8.95
CA LEU A 184 -8.34 -0.63 8.16
C LEU A 184 -8.02 0.41 7.10
N HIS A 185 -8.16 0.03 5.83
CA HIS A 185 -7.88 0.90 4.70
C HIS A 185 -8.88 0.68 3.56
N ARG A 186 -8.97 1.66 2.65
CA ARG A 186 -9.79 1.58 1.43
C ARG A 186 -9.18 2.36 0.27
N SER A 187 -9.66 2.10 -0.92
CA SER A 187 -9.35 2.93 -2.09
C SER A 187 -10.09 4.27 -2.02
N PRO A 188 -9.52 5.35 -2.57
CA PRO A 188 -10.25 6.60 -2.76
C PRO A 188 -11.36 6.43 -3.79
N THR A 189 -12.40 7.26 -3.69
CA THR A 189 -13.46 7.39 -4.67
C THR A 189 -12.98 8.20 -5.87
N ILE A 190 -12.83 7.57 -7.03
CA ILE A 190 -12.29 8.19 -8.25
C ILE A 190 -13.24 8.10 -9.46
N GLU A 191 -14.18 7.13 -9.46
CA GLU A 191 -15.11 6.94 -10.58
C GLU A 191 -15.98 8.18 -10.80
N GLU A 192 -16.51 8.74 -9.73
CA GLU A 192 -17.42 9.87 -9.75
C GLU A 192 -16.75 11.17 -10.23
N SER A 193 -15.44 11.30 -10.00
CA SER A 193 -14.63 12.44 -10.43
C SER A 193 -13.97 12.24 -11.79
N GLY A 194 -14.06 11.05 -12.37
CA GLY A 194 -13.37 10.69 -13.61
C GLY A 194 -11.84 10.67 -13.47
N GLN A 195 -11.34 10.67 -12.26
CA GLN A 195 -9.90 10.57 -11.99
C GLN A 195 -9.38 9.17 -12.27
N LYS A 196 -8.06 9.06 -12.41
CA LYS A 196 -7.36 7.79 -12.52
C LYS A 196 -6.15 7.76 -11.61
N ARG A 197 -5.68 6.56 -11.32
CA ARG A 197 -4.48 6.30 -10.52
C ARG A 197 -3.52 5.44 -11.31
N ILE A 198 -2.23 5.64 -11.08
CA ILE A 198 -1.19 4.65 -11.38
C ILE A 198 -0.79 4.05 -10.05
N LEU A 199 -1.11 2.77 -9.86
CA LEU A 199 -0.99 2.08 -8.57
C LEU A 199 -0.04 0.89 -8.68
N LEU A 200 0.93 0.82 -7.78
CA LEU A 200 1.67 -0.37 -7.45
C LEU A 200 1.11 -0.99 -6.16
N ARG A 201 0.88 -2.30 -6.21
CA ARG A 201 0.59 -3.14 -5.04
C ARG A 201 1.47 -4.37 -5.06
N ILE A 202 2.09 -4.66 -3.94
CA ILE A 202 2.86 -5.89 -3.74
C ILE A 202 2.33 -6.55 -2.47
N ASP A 203 1.92 -7.81 -2.58
CA ASP A 203 1.43 -8.63 -1.48
C ASP A 203 2.40 -9.78 -1.21
N THR A 204 2.56 -10.16 0.05
CA THR A 204 3.04 -11.51 0.39
C THR A 204 1.98 -12.53 -0.03
N ASP A 205 2.38 -13.70 -0.50
CA ASP A 205 1.47 -14.76 -0.93
C ASP A 205 1.70 -16.03 -0.12
N GLU A 206 1.07 -16.08 1.05
CA GLU A 206 1.19 -17.18 2.01
C GLU A 206 0.45 -18.44 1.53
N PHE A 207 -0.44 -18.30 0.55
CA PHE A 207 -1.29 -19.39 0.03
C PHE A 207 -0.79 -19.98 -1.27
N ALA A 208 0.34 -19.51 -1.83
CA ALA A 208 0.87 -19.97 -3.13
C ALA A 208 1.26 -21.46 -3.17
N ASN A 209 1.41 -22.08 -2.00
CA ASN A 209 1.85 -23.48 -1.85
C ASN A 209 0.71 -24.45 -1.47
N PHE A 210 -0.55 -24.03 -1.58
CA PHE A 210 -1.74 -24.84 -1.30
C PHE A 210 -2.54 -25.18 -2.53
#